data_8a2f21264eab16ac33c3210fcaffb9fd
#
_entry.id   8a2f21264eab16ac33c3210fcaffb9fd
#
_cell.length_a   1.000
_cell.length_b   1.000
_cell.length_c   1.000
_cell.angle_alpha   90.00
_cell.angle_beta   90.00
_cell.angle_gamma   90.00
#
_symmetry.space_group_name_H-M   'P 1'
#
loop_
_entity.id
_entity.type
_entity.pdbx_description
1 polymer ?
#
loop_
_entity_poly.entity_id
_entity_poly.type
_entity_poly.pdbx_seq_one_letter_code
_entity_poly.pdbx_strand_id
1 'polypeptide(L)'
;MAKIESEPIVQDKVILVLGDGKRVGMQGLHRDSLRLKSAVVVGAEAKLVYDTNTGQGAGDVSPEPEINKVITSTGGFYSLILSDGTRIWLNSESELEYPVFFGKGERRVKLVGEAFFEVTPDAARPFIVEANEIRTRVLGTSFNIKAYKDESDIYATLFTGKVAVEPLADTTRKVILQPGKQAGWDVQARKLSVREVNLDRVMAWKEGMFMFNKENIEVVTRQIERWYGVKFIYQVKDRNQYTFNGYFSKDETLESILDAFTYTG
;
A
#
# COMPACT_ATOMS: atom_id res chain seq x y z
N MET A 1 -1.70 8.50 -46.19
CA MET A 1 -1.11 8.26 -44.85
C MET A 1 -2.14 8.64 -43.79
N ALA A 2 -2.76 7.68 -43.18
CA ALA A 2 -3.74 7.91 -42.10
C ALA A 2 -2.98 8.18 -40.80
N LYS A 3 -3.19 9.39 -40.23
CA LYS A 3 -2.70 9.77 -38.90
C LYS A 3 -3.64 9.12 -37.89
N ILE A 4 -3.19 8.10 -37.21
CA ILE A 4 -3.90 7.55 -36.05
C ILE A 4 -3.56 8.48 -34.88
N GLU A 5 -4.43 9.42 -34.59
CA GLU A 5 -4.43 10.15 -33.33
C GLU A 5 -5.08 9.23 -32.31
N SER A 6 -4.27 8.49 -31.56
CA SER A 6 -4.73 7.86 -30.33
C SER A 6 -4.87 8.97 -29.30
N GLU A 7 -6.11 9.32 -28.92
CA GLU A 7 -6.33 10.07 -27.69
C GLU A 7 -5.66 9.30 -26.53
N PRO A 8 -4.91 9.99 -25.67
CA PRO A 8 -4.37 9.35 -24.49
C PRO A 8 -5.56 8.84 -23.65
N ILE A 9 -5.68 7.53 -23.48
CA ILE A 9 -6.59 6.94 -22.50
C ILE A 9 -6.07 7.44 -21.16
N VAL A 10 -6.73 8.46 -20.59
CA VAL A 10 -6.46 8.89 -19.21
C VAL A 10 -6.90 7.75 -18.31
N GLN A 11 -5.97 6.86 -17.99
CA GLN A 11 -6.22 5.80 -17.06
C GLN A 11 -6.30 6.41 -15.66
N ASP A 12 -7.42 6.23 -14.98
CA ASP A 12 -7.56 6.65 -13.59
C ASP A 12 -6.42 6.06 -12.75
N LYS A 13 -5.67 6.93 -12.06
CA LYS A 13 -4.56 6.49 -11.19
C LYS A 13 -5.06 5.69 -9.98
N VAL A 14 -6.35 5.82 -9.66
CA VAL A 14 -6.99 5.10 -8.54
C VAL A 14 -8.36 4.59 -8.98
N ILE A 15 -8.60 3.31 -8.77
CA ILE A 15 -9.84 2.63 -9.11
C ILE A 15 -10.41 1.96 -7.87
N LEU A 16 -11.68 2.23 -7.59
CA LEU A 16 -12.47 1.47 -6.62
C LEU A 16 -13.24 0.37 -7.37
N VAL A 17 -13.08 -0.87 -6.94
CA VAL A 17 -13.86 -2.03 -7.40
C VAL A 17 -14.82 -2.41 -6.28
N LEU A 18 -16.12 -2.38 -6.56
CA LEU A 18 -17.17 -2.71 -5.62
C LEU A 18 -17.39 -4.23 -5.57
N GLY A 19 -18.07 -4.71 -4.53
CA GLY A 19 -18.39 -6.12 -4.34
C GLY A 19 -19.19 -6.76 -5.49
N ASP A 20 -19.94 -5.97 -6.25
CA ASP A 20 -20.65 -6.40 -7.48
C ASP A 20 -19.75 -6.41 -8.73
N GLY A 21 -18.47 -6.07 -8.59
CA GLY A 21 -17.50 -5.99 -9.67
C GLY A 21 -17.50 -4.68 -10.45
N LYS A 22 -18.37 -3.72 -10.13
CA LYS A 22 -18.38 -2.41 -10.77
C LYS A 22 -17.10 -1.63 -10.45
N ARG A 23 -16.48 -1.04 -11.47
CA ARG A 23 -15.27 -0.24 -11.36
C ARG A 23 -15.62 1.24 -11.42
N VAL A 24 -15.06 2.01 -10.50
CA VAL A 24 -15.26 3.46 -10.39
C VAL A 24 -13.90 4.14 -10.32
N GLY A 25 -13.60 4.99 -11.31
CA GLY A 25 -12.42 5.85 -11.28
C GLY A 25 -12.57 6.91 -10.20
N MET A 26 -11.51 7.09 -9.40
CA MET A 26 -11.53 8.02 -8.26
C MET A 26 -11.03 9.43 -8.65
N GLN A 27 -10.49 9.62 -9.86
CA GLN A 27 -10.12 10.93 -10.37
C GLN A 27 -11.38 11.70 -10.79
N GLY A 28 -11.57 12.90 -10.25
CA GLY A 28 -12.73 13.75 -10.57
C GLY A 28 -13.91 13.64 -9.60
N LEU A 29 -13.88 12.75 -8.64
CA LEU A 29 -14.91 12.66 -7.60
C LEU A 29 -14.83 13.77 -6.53
N HIS A 30 -14.04 14.82 -6.77
CA HIS A 30 -13.79 15.91 -5.81
C HIS A 30 -15.01 16.71 -5.37
N ARG A 31 -16.20 16.52 -5.97
CA ARG A 31 -17.40 17.33 -5.65
C ARG A 31 -18.70 16.56 -5.50
N ASP A 32 -18.77 15.31 -5.92
CA ASP A 32 -20.02 14.55 -5.82
C ASP A 32 -19.85 13.38 -4.87
N SER A 33 -20.68 13.37 -3.81
CA SER A 33 -20.82 12.19 -2.97
C SER A 33 -21.44 11.05 -3.79
N LEU A 34 -20.61 10.08 -4.18
CA LEU A 34 -21.12 8.85 -4.80
C LEU A 34 -21.83 8.05 -3.70
N ARG A 35 -23.16 8.02 -3.72
CA ARG A 35 -23.93 7.16 -2.82
C ARG A 35 -23.87 5.73 -3.34
N LEU A 36 -23.07 4.90 -2.71
CA LEU A 36 -23.09 3.46 -2.88
C LEU A 36 -24.16 2.87 -1.94
N LYS A 37 -24.66 1.66 -2.19
CA LYS A 37 -25.70 1.00 -1.35
C LYS A 37 -25.33 0.99 0.14
N SER A 38 -24.05 0.96 0.48
CA SER A 38 -23.51 0.81 1.83
C SER A 38 -22.46 1.84 2.20
N ALA A 39 -22.17 2.83 1.36
CA ALA A 39 -21.13 3.82 1.64
C ALA A 39 -21.37 5.15 0.93
N VAL A 40 -20.97 6.24 1.57
CA VAL A 40 -20.89 7.55 0.96
C VAL A 40 -19.42 7.84 0.66
N VAL A 41 -19.07 8.00 -0.61
CA VAL A 41 -17.75 8.49 -1.01
C VAL A 41 -17.78 10.00 -0.90
N VAL A 42 -17.15 10.55 0.11
CA VAL A 42 -16.99 11.99 0.26
C VAL A 42 -15.70 12.41 -0.43
N GLY A 43 -15.86 13.04 -1.59
CA GLY A 43 -14.73 13.54 -2.38
C GLY A 43 -14.18 14.87 -1.88
N ALA A 44 -13.59 14.92 -0.69
CA ALA A 44 -12.67 15.98 -0.30
C ALA A 44 -11.28 15.34 -0.19
N GLU A 45 -10.33 15.77 -1.00
CA GLU A 45 -8.94 15.27 -1.02
C GLU A 45 -8.79 13.77 -1.40
N ALA A 46 -9.55 13.27 -2.39
CA ALA A 46 -9.49 11.88 -2.85
C ALA A 46 -9.66 10.84 -1.71
N LYS A 47 -10.53 11.12 -0.73
CA LYS A 47 -10.70 10.30 0.47
C LYS A 47 -12.01 9.50 0.42
N LEU A 48 -11.89 8.19 0.49
CA LEU A 48 -13.03 7.30 0.66
C LEU A 48 -13.37 7.18 2.15
N VAL A 49 -14.61 7.52 2.52
CA VAL A 49 -15.11 7.42 3.90
C VAL A 49 -16.38 6.58 3.90
N TYR A 50 -16.42 5.52 4.70
CA TYR A 50 -17.62 4.73 4.92
C TYR A 50 -18.43 5.30 6.08
N ASP A 51 -19.67 5.76 5.79
CA ASP A 51 -20.57 6.26 6.83
C ASP A 51 -21.30 5.09 7.51
N THR A 52 -21.01 4.90 8.79
CA THR A 52 -21.64 3.86 9.61
C THR A 52 -23.11 4.13 9.90
N ASN A 53 -23.62 5.37 9.72
CA ASN A 53 -25.00 5.74 10.02
C ASN A 53 -26.00 5.34 8.92
N THR A 54 -25.55 5.03 7.69
CA THR A 54 -26.42 4.63 6.60
C THR A 54 -26.68 3.12 6.55
N GLY A 55 -25.98 2.31 7.34
CA GLY A 55 -26.04 0.84 7.38
C GLY A 55 -27.07 0.24 8.35
N GLN A 56 -27.88 1.04 9.03
CA GLN A 56 -28.98 0.53 9.89
C GLN A 56 -30.30 0.38 9.13
N GLY A 57 -30.28 -0.27 7.99
CA GLY A 57 -31.45 -0.96 7.47
C GLY A 57 -31.50 -2.35 8.09
N ALA A 58 -32.26 -2.52 9.16
CA ALA A 58 -32.62 -3.84 9.69
C ALA A 58 -33.41 -4.61 8.63
N GLY A 59 -32.74 -5.40 7.81
CA GLY A 59 -33.38 -6.23 6.80
C GLY A 59 -32.33 -6.98 6.01
N ASP A 60 -32.19 -8.27 6.24
CA ASP A 60 -31.41 -9.25 5.54
C ASP A 60 -29.86 -8.95 5.54
N VAL A 61 -29.22 -9.40 6.60
CA VAL A 61 -27.76 -9.57 6.63
C VAL A 61 -27.43 -10.68 5.62
N SER A 62 -26.94 -10.29 4.45
CA SER A 62 -26.29 -11.26 3.55
C SER A 62 -25.23 -12.01 4.40
N PRO A 63 -25.19 -13.35 4.36
CA PRO A 63 -24.26 -14.13 5.17
C PRO A 63 -22.79 -13.87 4.83
N GLU A 64 -22.49 -13.23 3.70
CA GLU A 64 -21.15 -12.88 3.27
C GLU A 64 -20.97 -11.35 3.25
N PRO A 65 -19.85 -10.85 3.81
CA PRO A 65 -19.55 -9.43 3.78
C PRO A 65 -19.29 -8.95 2.35
N GLU A 66 -19.86 -7.79 1.99
CA GLU A 66 -19.53 -7.11 0.74
C GLU A 66 -18.05 -6.68 0.77
N ILE A 67 -17.28 -7.17 -0.19
CA ILE A 67 -15.83 -6.91 -0.29
C ILE A 67 -15.58 -5.88 -1.38
N ASN A 68 -14.94 -4.79 -1.03
CA ASN A 68 -14.44 -3.79 -1.98
C ASN A 68 -12.94 -3.91 -2.14
N LYS A 69 -12.43 -3.37 -3.26
CA LYS A 69 -11.00 -3.30 -3.54
C LYS A 69 -10.64 -1.91 -4.05
N VAL A 70 -9.57 -1.31 -3.50
CA VAL A 70 -8.93 -0.12 -4.06
C VAL A 70 -7.65 -0.53 -4.75
N ILE A 71 -7.44 -0.02 -5.95
CA ILE A 71 -6.26 -0.27 -6.79
C ILE A 71 -5.63 1.07 -7.12
N THR A 72 -4.33 1.22 -6.84
CA THR A 72 -3.52 2.33 -7.31
C THR A 72 -2.67 1.87 -8.49
N SER A 73 -2.69 2.63 -9.57
CA SER A 73 -1.85 2.41 -10.76
C SER A 73 -0.48 3.08 -10.58
N THR A 74 0.36 3.02 -11.59
CA THR A 74 1.63 3.73 -11.69
C THR A 74 1.46 5.22 -11.37
N GLY A 75 2.31 5.77 -10.51
CA GLY A 75 2.22 7.14 -10.01
C GLY A 75 0.94 7.44 -9.21
N GLY A 76 0.19 6.40 -8.84
CA GLY A 76 -0.99 6.51 -8.00
C GLY A 76 -0.61 6.53 -6.52
N PHE A 77 -1.36 7.34 -5.77
CA PHE A 77 -1.31 7.41 -4.31
C PHE A 77 -2.72 7.62 -3.81
N TYR A 78 -3.14 6.91 -2.79
CA TYR A 78 -4.50 7.05 -2.27
C TYR A 78 -4.58 6.86 -0.77
N SER A 79 -5.52 7.58 -0.14
CA SER A 79 -5.84 7.37 1.27
C SER A 79 -7.32 7.07 1.45
N LEU A 80 -7.63 6.16 2.38
CA LEU A 80 -9.00 5.81 2.72
C LEU A 80 -9.17 5.61 4.22
N ILE A 81 -10.42 5.73 4.68
CA ILE A 81 -10.80 5.41 6.06
C ILE A 81 -11.80 4.27 5.99
N LEU A 82 -11.50 3.16 6.67
CA LEU A 82 -12.38 2.02 6.78
C LEU A 82 -13.52 2.27 7.78
N SER A 83 -14.51 1.39 7.78
CA SER A 83 -15.71 1.50 8.65
C SER A 83 -15.42 1.46 10.16
N ASP A 84 -14.24 0.96 10.57
CA ASP A 84 -13.79 0.97 11.96
C ASP A 84 -12.98 2.23 12.34
N GLY A 85 -12.83 3.18 11.41
CA GLY A 85 -12.02 4.39 11.56
C GLY A 85 -10.53 4.21 11.27
N THR A 86 -10.08 3.00 10.90
CA THR A 86 -8.70 2.74 10.50
C THR A 86 -8.36 3.54 9.25
N ARG A 87 -7.24 4.27 9.27
CA ARG A 87 -6.74 5.04 8.14
C ARG A 87 -5.66 4.25 7.41
N ILE A 88 -5.73 4.27 6.08
CA ILE A 88 -4.79 3.54 5.22
C ILE A 88 -4.33 4.46 4.11
N TRP A 89 -3.03 4.44 3.82
CA TRP A 89 -2.43 5.07 2.64
C TRP A 89 -1.86 3.96 1.77
N LEU A 90 -2.16 4.01 0.49
CA LEU A 90 -1.68 3.08 -0.53
C LEU A 90 -0.65 3.78 -1.41
N ASN A 91 0.52 3.17 -1.58
CA ASN A 91 1.53 3.59 -2.52
C ASN A 91 1.17 3.16 -3.96
N SER A 92 1.97 3.56 -4.95
CA SER A 92 1.78 3.19 -6.36
C SER A 92 1.79 1.67 -6.55
N GLU A 93 1.02 1.20 -7.54
CA GLU A 93 0.93 -0.23 -7.93
C GLU A 93 0.53 -1.14 -6.76
N SER A 94 -0.46 -0.69 -5.97
CA SER A 94 -0.93 -1.42 -4.79
C SER A 94 -2.42 -1.73 -4.88
N GLU A 95 -2.81 -2.84 -4.27
CA GLU A 95 -4.20 -3.28 -4.14
C GLU A 95 -4.53 -3.55 -2.67
N LEU A 96 -5.65 -3.01 -2.21
CA LEU A 96 -6.22 -3.31 -0.90
C LEU A 96 -7.62 -3.87 -1.06
N GLU A 97 -7.83 -5.10 -0.59
CA GLU A 97 -9.15 -5.75 -0.51
C GLU A 97 -9.63 -5.73 0.94
N TYR A 98 -10.86 -5.27 1.16
CA TYR A 98 -11.41 -5.07 2.50
C TYR A 98 -12.93 -5.20 2.50
N PRO A 99 -13.54 -5.66 3.61
CA PRO A 99 -15.00 -5.65 3.76
C PRO A 99 -15.51 -4.23 3.98
N VAL A 100 -16.66 -3.91 3.40
CA VAL A 100 -17.32 -2.61 3.61
C VAL A 100 -17.58 -2.37 5.09
N PHE A 101 -18.02 -3.40 5.82
CA PHE A 101 -18.18 -3.40 7.26
C PHE A 101 -17.52 -4.62 7.89
N PHE A 102 -16.80 -4.39 8.98
CA PHE A 102 -16.21 -5.48 9.77
C PHE A 102 -17.27 -6.11 10.67
N GLY A 103 -17.30 -7.44 10.72
CA GLY A 103 -18.14 -8.21 11.62
C GLY A 103 -17.69 -8.15 13.09
N LYS A 104 -18.24 -9.03 13.91
CA LYS A 104 -17.95 -9.14 15.36
C LYS A 104 -16.59 -9.77 15.66
N GLY A 105 -15.96 -10.42 14.68
CA GLY A 105 -14.68 -11.11 14.82
C GLY A 105 -13.47 -10.24 14.45
N GLU A 106 -12.49 -10.85 13.79
CA GLU A 106 -11.29 -10.15 13.31
C GLU A 106 -11.63 -9.16 12.19
N ARG A 107 -10.92 -8.02 12.17
CA ARG A 107 -10.94 -7.02 11.10
C ARG A 107 -9.86 -7.39 10.08
N ARG A 108 -10.24 -8.05 9.00
CA ARG A 108 -9.29 -8.62 8.03
C ARG A 108 -9.30 -7.88 6.72
N VAL A 109 -8.09 -7.58 6.21
CA VAL A 109 -7.85 -6.99 4.88
C VAL A 109 -6.74 -7.77 4.18
N LYS A 110 -6.68 -7.66 2.83
CA LYS A 110 -5.60 -8.24 2.04
C LYS A 110 -4.88 -7.14 1.26
N LEU A 111 -3.56 -7.21 1.23
CA LEU A 111 -2.69 -6.25 0.58
C LEU A 111 -1.78 -6.92 -0.45
N VAL A 112 -1.67 -6.29 -1.62
CA VAL A 112 -0.59 -6.47 -2.58
C VAL A 112 0.03 -5.09 -2.80
N GLY A 113 1.36 -4.98 -2.81
CA GLY A 113 2.03 -3.69 -2.93
C GLY A 113 2.45 -3.10 -1.58
N GLU A 114 2.32 -1.79 -1.40
CA GLU A 114 2.77 -1.11 -0.18
C GLU A 114 1.68 -0.23 0.41
N ALA A 115 1.49 -0.35 1.73
CA ALA A 115 0.53 0.46 2.47
C ALA A 115 1.03 0.80 3.87
N PHE A 116 0.67 2.01 4.32
CA PHE A 116 0.79 2.44 5.70
C PHE A 116 -0.57 2.42 6.38
N PHE A 117 -0.61 1.89 7.59
CA PHE A 117 -1.81 1.69 8.39
C PHE A 117 -1.73 2.46 9.70
N GLU A 118 -2.77 3.21 10.02
CA GLU A 118 -3.06 3.73 11.36
C GLU A 118 -4.34 3.05 11.85
N VAL A 119 -4.16 1.94 12.57
CA VAL A 119 -5.26 1.08 12.98
C VAL A 119 -5.93 1.62 14.24
N THR A 120 -7.25 1.78 14.19
CA THR A 120 -8.07 2.15 15.33
C THR A 120 -7.94 1.09 16.44
N PRO A 121 -7.61 1.49 17.70
CA PRO A 121 -7.49 0.56 18.81
C PRO A 121 -8.79 -0.20 19.09
N ASP A 122 -8.71 -1.53 19.07
CA ASP A 122 -9.78 -2.45 19.46
C ASP A 122 -9.18 -3.79 19.89
N ALA A 123 -9.06 -4.02 21.18
CA ALA A 123 -8.48 -5.23 21.75
C ALA A 123 -9.37 -6.48 21.57
N ALA A 124 -10.68 -6.27 21.44
CA ALA A 124 -11.65 -7.36 21.27
C ALA A 124 -11.69 -7.88 19.82
N ARG A 125 -11.38 -7.01 18.85
CA ARG A 125 -11.39 -7.34 17.42
C ARG A 125 -10.05 -7.01 16.78
N PRO A 126 -9.08 -7.93 16.79
CA PRO A 126 -7.78 -7.74 16.17
C PRO A 126 -7.89 -7.35 14.70
N PHE A 127 -6.98 -6.48 14.24
CA PHE A 127 -6.84 -6.12 12.84
C PHE A 127 -5.77 -7.00 12.19
N ILE A 128 -6.11 -7.61 11.07
CA ILE A 128 -5.27 -8.57 10.36
C ILE A 128 -5.02 -8.06 8.95
N VAL A 129 -3.74 -7.96 8.58
CA VAL A 129 -3.35 -7.74 7.19
C VAL A 129 -2.71 -9.02 6.65
N GLU A 130 -3.29 -9.60 5.62
CA GLU A 130 -2.69 -10.67 4.84
C GLU A 130 -2.00 -10.07 3.62
N ALA A 131 -0.70 -10.25 3.51
CA ALA A 131 0.12 -9.68 2.44
C ALA A 131 1.02 -10.76 1.85
N ASN A 132 0.65 -11.27 0.67
CA ASN A 132 1.28 -12.41 0.04
C ASN A 132 1.41 -13.61 1.01
N GLU A 133 2.62 -13.93 1.46
CA GLU A 133 2.91 -15.10 2.31
C GLU A 133 2.92 -14.79 3.82
N ILE A 134 2.71 -13.55 4.25
CA ILE A 134 2.72 -13.19 5.67
C ILE A 134 1.35 -12.71 6.15
N ARG A 135 1.14 -12.90 7.45
CA ARG A 135 0.06 -12.32 8.22
C ARG A 135 0.62 -11.37 9.27
N THR A 136 0.06 -10.19 9.33
CA THR A 136 0.38 -9.16 10.33
C THR A 136 -0.84 -8.93 11.19
N ARG A 137 -0.70 -9.06 12.54
CA ARG A 137 -1.79 -8.92 13.52
C ARG A 137 -1.50 -7.78 14.48
N VAL A 138 -2.48 -6.89 14.67
CA VAL A 138 -2.38 -5.73 15.57
C VAL A 138 -3.68 -5.48 16.33
N LEU A 139 -3.61 -4.67 17.40
CA LEU A 139 -4.77 -4.27 18.21
C LEU A 139 -5.05 -2.75 18.17
N GLY A 140 -4.12 -1.96 17.61
CA GLY A 140 -4.19 -0.50 17.56
C GLY A 140 -2.76 0.04 17.42
N THR A 141 -2.31 0.27 16.18
CA THR A 141 -0.89 0.30 15.85
C THR A 141 -0.70 1.07 14.57
N SER A 142 0.42 1.81 14.45
CA SER A 142 0.85 2.40 13.19
C SER A 142 2.01 1.59 12.62
N PHE A 143 1.88 1.10 11.38
CA PHE A 143 2.87 0.24 10.74
C PHE A 143 2.80 0.33 9.21
N ASN A 144 3.91 0.00 8.54
CA ASN A 144 4.00 -0.10 7.09
C ASN A 144 4.16 -1.57 6.68
N ILE A 145 3.49 -1.97 5.61
CA ILE A 145 3.74 -3.25 4.93
C ILE A 145 4.13 -2.96 3.49
N LYS A 146 5.23 -3.59 3.04
CA LYS A 146 5.69 -3.61 1.64
C LYS A 146 5.74 -5.06 1.16
N ALA A 147 4.86 -5.41 0.22
CA ALA A 147 4.63 -6.78 -0.26
C ALA A 147 4.29 -6.78 -1.76
N TYR A 148 5.19 -6.24 -2.58
CA TYR A 148 5.07 -6.28 -4.03
C TYR A 148 5.38 -7.69 -4.54
N LYS A 149 4.62 -8.16 -5.54
CA LYS A 149 4.78 -9.51 -6.12
C LYS A 149 6.09 -9.70 -6.89
N ASP A 150 6.64 -8.61 -7.41
CA ASP A 150 7.90 -8.57 -8.17
C ASP A 150 9.14 -8.37 -7.30
N GLU A 151 8.98 -8.35 -5.97
CA GLU A 151 10.07 -8.28 -5.00
C GLU A 151 10.24 -9.61 -4.25
N SER A 152 11.51 -9.94 -3.94
CA SER A 152 11.87 -11.19 -3.24
C SER A 152 11.52 -11.19 -1.76
N ASP A 153 11.31 -9.99 -1.20
CA ASP A 153 11.13 -9.81 0.22
C ASP A 153 9.83 -9.09 0.54
N ILE A 154 9.19 -9.51 1.63
CA ILE A 154 8.05 -8.83 2.21
C ILE A 154 8.48 -8.20 3.53
N TYR A 155 8.15 -6.92 3.73
CA TYR A 155 8.53 -6.18 4.91
C TYR A 155 7.31 -5.70 5.70
N ALA A 156 7.37 -5.85 7.04
CA ALA A 156 6.46 -5.23 7.98
C ALA A 156 7.25 -4.39 8.98
N THR A 157 7.02 -3.07 9.01
CA THR A 157 7.77 -2.12 9.86
C THR A 157 6.84 -1.49 10.88
N LEU A 158 7.22 -1.54 12.15
CA LEU A 158 6.45 -1.00 13.26
C LEU A 158 6.87 0.43 13.60
N PHE A 159 5.91 1.34 13.65
CA PHE A 159 6.07 2.73 14.07
C PHE A 159 5.63 2.94 15.51
N THR A 160 4.41 2.54 15.88
CA THR A 160 3.88 2.67 17.24
C THR A 160 3.09 1.43 17.63
N GLY A 161 3.06 1.10 18.92
CA GLY A 161 2.30 -0.02 19.46
C GLY A 161 3.04 -1.36 19.41
N LYS A 162 2.38 -2.42 18.99
CA LYS A 162 2.91 -3.79 18.91
C LYS A 162 2.34 -4.54 17.71
N VAL A 163 3.20 -5.23 16.96
CA VAL A 163 2.84 -6.01 15.79
C VAL A 163 3.31 -7.43 15.95
N ALA A 164 2.45 -8.40 15.66
CA ALA A 164 2.83 -9.79 15.47
C ALA A 164 2.86 -10.11 13.97
N VAL A 165 3.99 -10.64 13.49
CA VAL A 165 4.18 -11.07 12.09
C VAL A 165 4.46 -12.56 12.06
N GLU A 166 3.77 -13.27 11.18
CA GLU A 166 3.91 -14.72 11.01
C GLU A 166 3.75 -15.11 9.54
N PRO A 167 4.48 -16.12 9.04
CA PRO A 167 4.20 -16.70 7.72
C PRO A 167 2.85 -17.42 7.72
N LEU A 168 2.08 -17.30 6.64
CA LEU A 168 0.78 -17.97 6.49
C LEU A 168 0.89 -19.50 6.54
N ALA A 169 1.99 -20.05 6.01
CA ALA A 169 2.21 -21.50 5.96
C ALA A 169 2.71 -22.09 7.29
N ASP A 170 3.24 -21.26 8.20
CA ASP A 170 3.82 -21.74 9.48
C ASP A 170 3.69 -20.67 10.57
N THR A 171 2.57 -20.67 11.26
CA THR A 171 2.25 -19.71 12.33
C THR A 171 3.10 -19.90 13.61
N THR A 172 3.91 -20.98 13.69
CA THR A 172 4.83 -21.19 14.81
C THR A 172 6.04 -20.25 14.74
N ARG A 173 6.39 -19.75 13.55
CA ARG A 173 7.48 -18.80 13.32
C ARG A 173 7.06 -17.35 13.53
N LYS A 174 6.30 -17.10 14.56
CA LYS A 174 5.81 -15.77 14.88
C LYS A 174 6.88 -14.89 15.52
N VAL A 175 6.99 -13.63 15.06
CA VAL A 175 7.80 -12.60 15.71
C VAL A 175 6.91 -11.46 16.22
N ILE A 176 7.34 -10.84 17.34
CA ILE A 176 6.69 -9.65 17.89
C ILE A 176 7.64 -8.47 17.69
N LEU A 177 7.20 -7.46 16.96
CA LEU A 177 7.98 -6.26 16.74
C LEU A 177 7.77 -5.22 17.84
N GLN A 178 8.82 -4.45 18.09
CA GLN A 178 8.82 -3.20 18.84
C GLN A 178 8.98 -2.01 17.87
N PRO A 179 8.61 -0.79 18.26
CA PRO A 179 8.81 0.41 17.44
C PRO A 179 10.26 0.52 16.94
N GLY A 180 10.43 0.92 15.68
CA GLY A 180 11.73 0.99 14.99
C GLY A 180 12.24 -0.34 14.42
N LYS A 181 11.53 -1.46 14.65
CA LYS A 181 11.90 -2.77 14.09
C LYS A 181 11.08 -3.09 12.83
N GLN A 182 11.74 -3.83 11.94
CA GLN A 182 11.18 -4.35 10.70
C GLN A 182 11.34 -5.87 10.67
N ALA A 183 10.26 -6.60 10.43
CA ALA A 183 10.32 -7.99 10.02
C ALA A 183 10.49 -8.05 8.51
N GLY A 184 11.43 -8.88 8.04
CA GLY A 184 11.63 -9.22 6.64
C GLY A 184 11.37 -10.71 6.41
N TRP A 185 10.50 -11.04 5.48
CA TRP A 185 10.26 -12.39 5.00
C TRP A 185 10.90 -12.55 3.63
N ASP A 186 11.95 -13.37 3.57
CA ASP A 186 12.56 -13.81 2.31
C ASP A 186 11.70 -14.94 1.74
N VAL A 187 11.06 -14.69 0.60
CA VAL A 187 10.13 -15.62 -0.07
C VAL A 187 10.87 -16.86 -0.58
N GLN A 188 12.10 -16.71 -1.09
CA GLN A 188 12.88 -17.82 -1.65
C GLN A 188 13.48 -18.69 -0.54
N ALA A 189 14.13 -18.06 0.43
CA ALA A 189 14.75 -18.78 1.56
C ALA A 189 13.72 -19.23 2.61
N ARG A 190 12.46 -18.73 2.53
CA ARG A 190 11.37 -18.95 3.50
C ARG A 190 11.83 -18.65 4.94
N LYS A 191 12.51 -17.49 5.08
CA LYS A 191 13.14 -17.11 6.36
C LYS A 191 12.58 -15.77 6.82
N LEU A 192 12.17 -15.76 8.09
CA LEU A 192 11.75 -14.55 8.80
C LEU A 192 12.94 -13.99 9.58
N SER A 193 13.22 -12.71 9.42
CA SER A 193 14.28 -11.97 10.11
C SER A 193 13.74 -10.70 10.74
N VAL A 194 14.44 -10.13 11.72
CA VAL A 194 14.08 -8.84 12.34
C VAL A 194 15.32 -7.97 12.41
N ARG A 195 15.17 -6.69 11.98
CA ARG A 195 16.26 -5.68 12.01
C ARG A 195 15.75 -4.32 12.47
N GLU A 196 16.67 -3.47 12.85
CA GLU A 196 16.39 -2.04 13.01
C GLU A 196 16.37 -1.33 11.66
N VAL A 197 15.51 -0.32 11.52
CA VAL A 197 15.42 0.49 10.31
C VAL A 197 15.20 1.96 10.65
N ASN A 198 15.61 2.83 9.74
CA ASN A 198 15.26 4.25 9.80
C ASN A 198 13.78 4.41 9.39
N LEU A 199 12.95 4.87 10.32
CA LEU A 199 11.51 5.03 10.11
C LEU A 199 11.19 6.14 9.10
N ASP A 200 11.99 7.24 9.06
CA ASP A 200 11.77 8.32 8.10
C ASP A 200 11.94 7.81 6.67
N ARG A 201 12.93 6.94 6.45
CA ARG A 201 13.12 6.30 5.14
C ARG A 201 11.93 5.43 4.74
N VAL A 202 11.37 4.66 5.68
CA VAL A 202 10.21 3.82 5.40
C VAL A 202 8.97 4.67 5.13
N MET A 203 8.85 5.84 5.75
CA MET A 203 7.71 6.75 5.64
C MET A 203 7.80 7.70 4.44
N ALA A 204 9.00 7.95 3.89
CA ALA A 204 9.26 8.98 2.87
C ALA A 204 8.25 8.95 1.70
N TRP A 205 7.88 7.76 1.26
CA TRP A 205 6.92 7.60 0.15
C TRP A 205 5.55 8.22 0.45
N LYS A 206 5.09 8.13 1.70
CA LYS A 206 3.80 8.69 2.15
C LYS A 206 3.86 10.23 2.21
N GLU A 207 5.05 10.78 2.41
CA GLU A 207 5.32 12.22 2.45
C GLU A 207 5.67 12.79 1.07
N GLY A 208 5.49 12.00 0.00
CA GLY A 208 5.77 12.42 -1.37
C GLY A 208 7.25 12.49 -1.71
N MET A 209 8.09 11.71 -1.03
CA MET A 209 9.54 11.73 -1.19
C MET A 209 10.12 10.37 -1.57
N PHE A 210 11.24 10.39 -2.26
CA PHE A 210 12.17 9.29 -2.36
C PHE A 210 13.33 9.55 -1.38
N MET A 211 13.70 8.55 -0.58
CA MET A 211 14.81 8.64 0.35
C MET A 211 15.69 7.40 0.25
N PHE A 212 16.87 7.57 -0.34
CA PHE A 212 17.86 6.54 -0.56
C PHE A 212 19.08 6.76 0.32
N ASN A 213 19.55 5.72 1.00
CA ASN A 213 20.75 5.76 1.82
C ASN A 213 21.53 4.47 1.61
N LYS A 214 22.56 4.51 0.77
CA LYS A 214 23.32 3.34 0.29
C LYS A 214 22.38 2.25 -0.22
N GLU A 215 21.32 2.68 -0.94
CA GLU A 215 20.31 1.77 -1.45
C GLU A 215 20.78 1.14 -2.75
N ASN A 216 20.54 -0.15 -2.91
CA ASN A 216 20.87 -0.88 -4.13
C ASN A 216 20.13 -0.31 -5.34
N ILE A 217 20.82 -0.23 -6.50
CA ILE A 217 20.27 0.32 -7.75
C ILE A 217 18.94 -0.32 -8.14
N GLU A 218 18.75 -1.62 -7.94
CA GLU A 218 17.51 -2.30 -8.29
C GLU A 218 16.34 -1.87 -7.40
N VAL A 219 16.59 -1.56 -6.14
CA VAL A 219 15.56 -1.05 -5.22
C VAL A 219 15.20 0.38 -5.59
N VAL A 220 16.20 1.20 -5.92
CA VAL A 220 16.02 2.60 -6.35
C VAL A 220 15.20 2.66 -7.63
N THR A 221 15.61 1.93 -8.66
CA THR A 221 14.95 1.97 -9.98
C THR A 221 13.52 1.42 -9.92
N ARG A 222 13.23 0.35 -9.14
CA ARG A 222 11.86 -0.13 -8.97
C ARG A 222 10.93 0.92 -8.36
N GLN A 223 11.40 1.73 -7.40
CA GLN A 223 10.58 2.81 -6.85
C GLN A 223 10.31 3.90 -7.89
N ILE A 224 11.31 4.23 -8.72
CA ILE A 224 11.18 5.20 -9.82
C ILE A 224 10.25 4.64 -10.91
N GLU A 225 10.41 3.38 -11.31
CA GLU A 225 9.54 2.71 -12.27
C GLU A 225 8.06 2.78 -11.87
N ARG A 226 7.75 2.46 -10.60
CA ARG A 226 6.38 2.50 -10.06
C ARG A 226 5.79 3.89 -10.02
N TRP A 227 6.63 4.92 -9.90
CA TRP A 227 6.13 6.30 -9.82
C TRP A 227 6.01 6.95 -11.20
N TYR A 228 7.04 6.82 -12.05
CA TYR A 228 7.09 7.49 -13.35
C TYR A 228 6.58 6.63 -14.52
N GLY A 229 6.36 5.35 -14.35
CA GLY A 229 5.89 4.46 -15.40
C GLY A 229 6.94 4.11 -16.44
N VAL A 230 8.20 4.18 -16.08
CA VAL A 230 9.34 3.84 -16.95
C VAL A 230 9.86 2.44 -16.65
N LYS A 231 10.73 1.93 -17.52
CA LYS A 231 11.46 0.68 -17.31
C LYS A 231 12.95 0.91 -17.47
N PHE A 232 13.74 0.44 -16.49
CA PHE A 232 15.19 0.50 -16.56
C PHE A 232 15.76 -0.76 -17.20
N ILE A 233 16.64 -0.56 -18.18
CA ILE A 233 17.39 -1.63 -18.84
C ILE A 233 18.85 -1.54 -18.38
N TYR A 234 19.31 -2.58 -17.69
CA TYR A 234 20.68 -2.60 -17.18
C TYR A 234 21.65 -3.19 -18.21
N GLN A 235 22.74 -2.46 -18.47
CA GLN A 235 23.84 -2.93 -19.31
C GLN A 235 24.94 -3.63 -18.51
N VAL A 236 24.85 -3.62 -17.17
CA VAL A 236 25.82 -4.24 -16.27
C VAL A 236 25.28 -5.55 -15.70
N LYS A 237 26.15 -6.56 -15.54
CA LYS A 237 25.77 -7.89 -15.03
C LYS A 237 25.65 -7.90 -13.50
N ASP A 238 26.60 -7.29 -12.80
CA ASP A 238 26.59 -7.20 -11.33
C ASP A 238 26.07 -5.83 -10.90
N ARG A 239 24.86 -5.81 -10.36
CA ARG A 239 24.16 -4.61 -9.93
C ARG A 239 24.35 -4.34 -8.44
N ASN A 240 24.86 -5.33 -7.69
CA ASN A 240 24.98 -5.21 -6.23
C ASN A 240 26.04 -4.20 -5.79
N GLN A 241 27.02 -3.90 -6.65
CA GLN A 241 28.06 -2.93 -6.37
C GLN A 241 27.60 -1.47 -6.49
N TYR A 242 26.43 -1.22 -7.08
CA TYR A 242 25.92 0.14 -7.28
C TYR A 242 24.92 0.49 -6.18
N THR A 243 25.25 1.47 -5.38
CA THR A 243 24.36 2.00 -4.33
C THR A 243 24.20 3.51 -4.49
N PHE A 244 23.03 4.01 -4.15
CA PHE A 244 22.68 5.42 -4.28
C PHE A 244 22.30 6.05 -2.95
N ASN A 245 22.64 7.34 -2.84
CA ASN A 245 22.20 8.23 -1.79
C ASN A 245 21.45 9.39 -2.43
N GLY A 246 20.32 9.78 -1.85
CA GLY A 246 19.56 10.91 -2.35
C GLY A 246 18.27 11.13 -1.60
N TYR A 247 17.79 12.35 -1.72
CA TYR A 247 16.51 12.78 -1.18
C TYR A 247 15.83 13.65 -2.25
N PHE A 248 14.73 13.17 -2.82
CA PHE A 248 14.06 13.79 -3.97
C PHE A 248 12.56 13.88 -3.72
N SER A 249 11.96 14.98 -4.14
CA SER A 249 10.51 15.07 -4.19
C SER A 249 9.97 14.19 -5.34
N LYS A 250 8.84 13.54 -5.11
CA LYS A 250 8.11 12.83 -6.17
C LYS A 250 7.49 13.78 -7.21
N ASP A 251 7.47 15.09 -6.92
CA ASP A 251 7.02 16.13 -7.85
C ASP A 251 8.13 16.57 -8.81
N GLU A 252 9.39 16.15 -8.59
CA GLU A 252 10.48 16.40 -9.51
C GLU A 252 10.30 15.65 -10.83
N THR A 253 10.94 16.13 -11.91
CA THR A 253 10.94 15.41 -13.17
C THR A 253 11.87 14.19 -13.10
N LEU A 254 11.59 13.17 -13.91
CA LEU A 254 12.46 12.00 -13.99
C LEU A 254 13.89 12.40 -14.41
N GLU A 255 14.03 13.34 -15.35
CA GLU A 255 15.31 13.85 -15.83
C GLU A 255 16.13 14.43 -14.67
N SER A 256 15.50 15.25 -13.81
CA SER A 256 16.18 15.86 -12.65
C SER A 256 16.76 14.78 -11.72
N ILE A 257 15.99 13.72 -11.46
CA ILE A 257 16.45 12.61 -10.61
C ILE A 257 17.59 11.82 -11.28
N LEU A 258 17.49 11.55 -12.59
CA LEU A 258 18.51 10.81 -13.34
C LEU A 258 19.82 11.61 -13.44
N ASP A 259 19.74 12.92 -13.63
CA ASP A 259 20.91 13.80 -13.62
C ASP A 259 21.65 13.73 -12.29
N ALA A 260 20.91 13.76 -11.16
CA ALA A 260 21.52 13.62 -9.84
C ALA A 260 22.26 12.28 -9.66
N PHE A 261 21.78 11.19 -10.27
CA PHE A 261 22.47 9.90 -10.22
C PHE A 261 23.80 9.90 -10.97
N THR A 262 23.94 10.69 -12.04
CA THR A 262 25.20 10.79 -12.80
C THR A 262 26.32 11.48 -12.02
N TYR A 263 25.99 12.32 -11.03
CA TYR A 263 26.96 13.01 -10.19
C TYR A 263 27.39 12.22 -8.94
N THR A 264 26.69 11.17 -8.60
CA THR A 264 26.92 10.39 -7.37
C THR A 264 27.44 8.97 -7.59
N GLY A 265 27.58 8.57 -8.86
CA GLY A 265 28.02 7.22 -9.29
C GLY A 265 29.50 7.11 -9.64
#